data_f2e80891a2331c8e8e82afae61d1d8c8
#
_entry.id   f2e80891a2331c8e8e82afae61d1d8c8
#
_cell.length_a   1.000
_cell.length_b   1.000
_cell.length_c   1.000
_cell.angle_alpha   90.00
_cell.angle_beta   90.00
_cell.angle_gamma   90.00
#
_symmetry.space_group_name_H-M   'P 1'
#
loop_
_entity.id
_entity.type
_entity.pdbx_description
1 polymer ?
#
loop_
_entity_poly.entity_id
_entity_poly.type
_entity_poly.pdbx_seq_one_letter_code
_entity_poly.pdbx_strand_id
1 'polypeptide(L)'
;MGKEGVAQTCALFGDPNKAGLYGVIVKWWPGHFSKPHIHDQDRFAYVLSGTWWVSASNVYDERTTYPVHAGTVSIDIKSTVHWDGVRTGEKEPVVLELVGMGPVKTLQVDENGKPVSKP
;
A
#
# COMPACT_ATOMS: atom_id res chain seq x y z
N MET A 1 -1.00 14.19 3.93
CA MET A 1 -1.29 13.41 5.15
C MET A 1 -0.16 12.42 5.37
N GLY A 2 0.13 12.08 6.58
CA GLY A 2 1.26 11.22 6.92
C GLY A 2 2.48 12.04 7.34
N LYS A 3 3.65 11.38 7.40
CA LYS A 3 4.87 11.96 7.92
C LYS A 3 6.02 11.85 6.91
N GLU A 4 6.62 12.98 6.58
CA GLU A 4 7.82 13.01 5.74
C GLU A 4 8.91 12.15 6.37
N GLY A 5 9.59 11.36 5.54
CA GLY A 5 10.59 10.41 5.98
C GLY A 5 10.05 9.03 6.35
N VAL A 6 8.74 8.87 6.45
CA VAL A 6 8.06 7.60 6.76
C VAL A 6 7.12 7.24 5.63
N ALA A 7 5.98 7.92 5.56
CA ALA A 7 4.99 7.73 4.51
C ALA A 7 4.09 8.95 4.41
N GLN A 8 3.76 9.33 3.19
CA GLN A 8 2.82 10.43 2.93
C GLN A 8 1.84 10.05 1.85
N THR A 9 0.62 10.57 1.96
CA THR A 9 -0.45 10.38 0.97
C THR A 9 -1.04 11.73 0.60
N CYS A 10 -1.28 11.92 -0.69
CA CYS A 10 -1.90 13.12 -1.23
C CYS A 10 -3.03 12.73 -2.19
N ALA A 11 -4.21 13.32 -2.02
CA ALA A 11 -5.31 13.09 -2.94
C ALA A 11 -5.04 13.80 -4.28
N LEU A 12 -5.29 13.08 -5.38
CA LEU A 12 -5.27 13.65 -6.72
C LEU A 12 -6.69 14.06 -7.15
N PHE A 13 -7.64 13.18 -6.92
CA PHE A 13 -9.05 13.42 -7.19
C PHE A 13 -9.89 12.46 -6.37
N GLY A 14 -11.14 12.85 -6.12
CA GLY A 14 -12.05 12.03 -5.34
C GLY A 14 -11.64 11.88 -3.88
N ASP A 15 -12.32 10.97 -3.20
CA ASP A 15 -12.10 10.70 -1.78
C ASP A 15 -12.27 9.20 -1.55
N PRO A 16 -11.23 8.50 -1.05
CA PRO A 16 -11.36 7.06 -0.81
C PRO A 16 -12.42 6.68 0.23
N ASN A 17 -12.89 7.64 1.02
CA ASN A 17 -13.94 7.40 2.02
C ASN A 17 -15.36 7.64 1.49
N LYS A 18 -15.49 8.06 0.24
CA LYS A 18 -16.79 8.39 -0.37
C LYS A 18 -17.01 7.52 -1.61
N ALA A 19 -18.29 7.37 -1.99
CA ALA A 19 -18.64 6.66 -3.22
C ALA A 19 -18.04 7.38 -4.43
N GLY A 20 -17.54 6.62 -5.39
CA GLY A 20 -17.01 7.11 -6.63
C GLY A 20 -15.53 6.83 -6.82
N LEU A 21 -15.03 7.21 -7.98
CA LEU A 21 -13.64 7.01 -8.35
C LEU A 21 -12.73 7.96 -7.55
N TYR A 22 -11.62 7.44 -7.07
CA TYR A 22 -10.60 8.25 -6.39
C TYR A 22 -9.21 7.91 -6.92
N GLY A 23 -8.28 8.84 -6.77
CA GLY A 23 -6.86 8.61 -7.02
C GLY A 23 -6.03 9.31 -5.96
N VAL A 24 -5.02 8.60 -5.46
CA VAL A 24 -4.09 9.14 -4.46
C VAL A 24 -2.66 8.85 -4.89
N ILE A 25 -1.75 9.73 -4.49
CA ILE A 25 -0.31 9.48 -4.57
C ILE A 25 0.17 9.08 -3.19
N VAL A 26 0.94 8.01 -3.11
CA VAL A 26 1.55 7.53 -1.88
C VAL A 26 3.06 7.53 -2.04
N LYS A 27 3.75 8.00 -1.04
CA LYS A 27 5.21 7.99 -0.99
C LYS A 27 5.65 7.25 0.27
N TRP A 28 6.50 6.25 0.08
CA TRP A 28 7.14 5.51 1.17
C TRP A 28 8.64 5.76 1.13
N TRP A 29 9.23 5.98 2.30
CA TRP A 29 10.69 6.15 2.45
C TRP A 29 11.34 4.83 2.85
N PRO A 30 12.67 4.67 2.56
CA PRO A 30 13.39 3.44 2.89
C PRO A 30 13.25 3.02 4.35
N GLY A 31 13.03 1.72 4.58
CA GLY A 31 12.90 1.14 5.91
C GLY A 31 11.50 1.20 6.50
N HIS A 32 10.51 1.69 5.75
CA HIS A 32 9.14 1.84 6.25
C HIS A 32 8.15 1.08 5.38
N PHE A 33 7.23 0.38 6.05
CA PHE A 33 6.21 -0.46 5.43
C PHE A 33 4.89 -0.30 6.17
N SER A 34 3.79 -0.55 5.44
CA SER A 34 2.50 -0.81 6.08
C SER A 34 2.55 -2.18 6.77
N LYS A 35 1.59 -2.43 7.63
CA LYS A 35 1.41 -3.76 8.26
C LYS A 35 0.49 -4.62 7.43
N PRO A 36 0.56 -5.97 7.56
CA PRO A 36 -0.34 -6.85 6.84
C PRO A 36 -1.79 -6.44 7.00
N HIS A 37 -2.48 -6.30 5.87
CA HIS A 37 -3.85 -5.80 5.83
C HIS A 37 -4.57 -6.29 4.59
N ILE A 38 -5.89 -6.10 4.57
CA ILE A 38 -6.75 -6.34 3.42
C ILE A 38 -7.57 -5.08 3.15
N HIS A 39 -8.00 -4.92 1.91
CA HIS A 39 -8.97 -3.89 1.52
C HIS A 39 -10.25 -4.57 1.03
N ASP A 40 -11.37 -3.89 1.14
CA ASP A 40 -12.67 -4.40 0.70
C ASP A 40 -13.00 -4.05 -0.76
N GLN A 41 -12.06 -3.46 -1.49
CA GLN A 41 -12.20 -3.09 -2.90
C GLN A 41 -10.90 -3.35 -3.64
N ASP A 42 -11.02 -3.69 -4.92
CA ASP A 42 -9.85 -3.74 -5.80
C ASP A 42 -9.37 -2.32 -6.09
N ARG A 43 -8.08 -2.19 -6.37
CA ARG A 43 -7.53 -0.93 -6.85
C ARG A 43 -6.30 -1.17 -7.72
N PHE A 44 -6.00 -0.22 -8.59
CA PHE A 44 -4.78 -0.22 -9.39
C PHE A 44 -3.67 0.50 -8.64
N ALA A 45 -2.46 -0.06 -8.73
CA ALA A 45 -1.26 0.55 -8.23
C ALA A 45 -0.28 0.75 -9.37
N TYR A 46 0.15 1.98 -9.60
CA TYR A 46 1.12 2.32 -10.62
C TYR A 46 2.37 2.93 -9.98
N VAL A 47 3.52 2.28 -10.18
CA VAL A 47 4.77 2.76 -9.61
C VAL A 47 5.35 3.84 -10.51
N LEU A 48 5.37 5.07 -10.01
CA LEU A 48 5.82 6.25 -10.77
C LEU A 48 7.34 6.40 -10.70
N SER A 49 7.95 6.19 -9.53
CA SER A 49 9.39 6.28 -9.35
C SER A 49 9.84 5.41 -8.18
N GLY A 50 11.10 5.02 -8.20
CA GLY A 50 11.67 4.16 -7.18
C GLY A 50 11.28 2.69 -7.37
N THR A 51 11.45 1.91 -6.32
CA THR A 51 11.09 0.49 -6.30
C THR A 51 10.15 0.25 -5.14
N TRP A 52 8.99 -0.30 -5.44
CA TRP A 52 7.97 -0.64 -4.46
C TRP A 52 8.16 -2.09 -4.04
N TRP A 53 8.28 -2.33 -2.75
CA TRP A 53 8.47 -3.66 -2.18
C TRP A 53 7.18 -4.13 -1.56
N VAL A 54 6.72 -5.31 -1.96
CA VAL A 54 5.39 -5.85 -1.62
C VAL A 54 5.53 -7.25 -1.07
N SER A 55 4.72 -7.60 -0.09
CA SER A 55 4.61 -8.97 0.41
C SER A 55 3.14 -9.36 0.53
N ALA A 56 2.85 -10.63 0.30
CA ALA A 56 1.55 -11.25 0.53
C ALA A 56 1.55 -12.14 1.79
N SER A 57 2.60 -12.08 2.60
CA SER A 57 2.71 -12.84 3.84
C SER A 57 1.87 -12.23 4.95
N ASN A 58 1.27 -13.09 5.80
CA ASN A 58 0.60 -12.64 7.01
C ASN A 58 1.58 -12.16 8.09
N VAL A 59 2.85 -12.53 7.96
CA VAL A 59 3.90 -12.20 8.93
C VAL A 59 4.76 -11.08 8.38
N TYR A 60 4.99 -10.06 9.21
CA TYR A 60 5.79 -8.91 8.84
C TYR A 60 7.28 -9.29 8.85
N ASP A 61 7.82 -9.56 7.65
CA ASP A 61 9.22 -9.92 7.46
C ASP A 61 9.67 -9.38 6.11
N GLU A 62 10.57 -8.39 6.11
CA GLU A 62 11.04 -7.75 4.88
C GLU A 62 11.60 -8.74 3.86
N ARG A 63 12.12 -9.89 4.32
CA ARG A 63 12.68 -10.91 3.43
C ARG A 63 11.63 -11.56 2.53
N THR A 64 10.36 -11.44 2.88
CA THR A 64 9.25 -11.97 2.06
C THR A 64 8.81 -11.00 0.98
N THR A 65 9.36 -9.79 0.95
CA THR A 65 8.98 -8.79 -0.05
C THR A 65 9.65 -9.05 -1.38
N TYR A 66 8.99 -8.63 -2.45
CA TYR A 66 9.53 -8.66 -3.81
C TYR A 66 9.43 -7.26 -4.43
N PRO A 67 10.32 -6.93 -5.37
CA PRO A 67 10.35 -5.59 -5.95
C PRO A 67 9.35 -5.43 -7.10
N VAL A 68 8.72 -4.27 -7.14
CA VAL A 68 7.90 -3.82 -8.26
C VAL A 68 8.51 -2.51 -8.74
N HIS A 69 9.04 -2.52 -9.95
CA HIS A 69 9.82 -1.40 -10.47
C HIS A 69 8.95 -0.31 -11.08
N ALA A 70 9.53 0.90 -11.20
CA ALA A 70 8.86 2.03 -11.84
C ALA A 70 8.37 1.64 -13.24
N GLY A 71 7.19 2.12 -13.61
CA GLY A 71 6.53 1.79 -14.86
C GLY A 71 5.63 0.56 -14.80
N THR A 72 5.62 -0.16 -13.68
CA THR A 72 4.77 -1.34 -13.50
C THR A 72 3.41 -0.93 -12.96
N VAL A 73 2.35 -1.53 -13.53
CA VAL A 73 0.99 -1.43 -13.03
C VAL A 73 0.62 -2.78 -12.43
N SER A 74 0.08 -2.78 -11.21
CA SER A 74 -0.39 -3.99 -10.56
C SER A 74 -1.80 -3.79 -10.03
N ILE A 75 -2.48 -4.90 -9.73
CA ILE A 75 -3.81 -4.87 -9.12
C ILE A 75 -3.69 -5.32 -7.68
N ASP A 76 -4.20 -4.48 -6.79
CA ASP A 76 -4.35 -4.78 -5.37
C ASP A 76 -5.75 -5.38 -5.22
N ILE A 77 -5.81 -6.71 -5.10
CA ILE A 77 -7.07 -7.47 -5.13
C ILE A 77 -7.74 -7.42 -3.76
N LYS A 78 -9.03 -7.11 -3.77
CA LYS A 78 -9.82 -7.05 -2.53
C LYS A 78 -9.69 -8.34 -1.72
N SER A 79 -9.74 -8.22 -0.41
CA SER A 79 -9.71 -9.31 0.56
C SER A 79 -8.46 -10.20 0.49
N THR A 80 -7.43 -9.73 -0.19
CA THR A 80 -6.14 -10.41 -0.28
C THR A 80 -5.14 -9.71 0.64
N VAL A 81 -4.48 -10.49 1.49
CA VAL A 81 -3.49 -9.94 2.42
C VAL A 81 -2.30 -9.41 1.65
N HIS A 82 -1.90 -8.19 1.99
CA HIS A 82 -0.64 -7.62 1.51
C HIS A 82 -0.14 -6.55 2.48
N TRP A 83 1.10 -6.18 2.28
CA TRP A 83 1.73 -5.01 2.89
C TRP A 83 2.87 -4.57 2.01
N ASP A 84 3.24 -3.30 2.12
CA ASP A 84 4.11 -2.68 1.14
C ASP A 84 4.88 -1.51 1.73
N GLY A 85 5.94 -1.16 1.04
CA GLY A 85 6.80 -0.05 1.43
C GLY A 85 8.12 -0.10 0.68
N VAL A 86 9.19 0.25 1.38
CA VAL A 86 10.55 0.26 0.81
C VAL A 86 11.51 -0.43 1.77
N ARG A 87 12.27 -1.38 1.26
CA ARG A 87 13.26 -2.13 2.06
C ARG A 87 14.28 -1.23 2.72
N THR A 88 14.69 -1.63 3.92
CA THR A 88 15.84 -1.06 4.60
C THR A 88 17.08 -1.23 3.72
N GLY A 89 17.85 -0.17 3.56
CA GLY A 89 19.05 -0.18 2.73
C GLY A 89 18.85 0.39 1.33
N GLU A 90 17.61 0.54 0.88
CA GLU A 90 17.34 1.26 -0.37
C GLU A 90 17.70 2.74 -0.18
N LYS A 91 18.09 3.40 -1.27
CA LYS A 91 18.53 4.80 -1.23
C LYS A 91 17.41 5.79 -1.52
N GLU A 92 16.40 5.35 -2.24
CA GLU A 92 15.34 6.24 -2.72
C GLU A 92 13.97 5.83 -2.22
N PRO A 93 13.09 6.81 -1.96
CA PRO A 93 11.68 6.52 -1.70
C PRO A 93 10.99 6.00 -2.95
N VAL A 94 9.85 5.34 -2.77
CA VAL A 94 8.96 5.00 -3.86
C VAL A 94 7.81 6.01 -3.90
N VAL A 95 7.38 6.35 -5.10
CA VAL A 95 6.17 7.13 -5.33
C VAL A 95 5.26 6.29 -6.20
N LEU A 96 4.04 6.04 -5.73
CA LEU A 96 3.06 5.28 -6.48
C LEU A 96 1.71 5.98 -6.50
N GLU A 97 0.94 5.69 -7.53
CA GLU A 97 -0.43 6.15 -7.68
C GLU A 97 -1.37 4.97 -7.42
N LEU A 98 -2.40 5.20 -6.62
CA LEU A 98 -3.46 4.24 -6.36
C LEU A 98 -4.76 4.81 -6.89
N VAL A 99 -5.48 4.00 -7.70
CA VAL A 99 -6.78 4.39 -8.27
C VAL A 99 -7.77 3.28 -7.97
N GLY A 100 -8.94 3.66 -7.47
CA GLY A 100 -9.99 2.71 -7.13
C GLY A 100 -11.35 3.36 -6.99
N MET A 101 -12.30 2.56 -6.54
CA MET A 101 -13.66 3.01 -6.24
C MET A 101 -13.84 3.07 -4.74
N GLY A 102 -14.27 4.22 -4.25
CA GLY A 102 -14.66 4.37 -2.85
C GLY A 102 -16.12 4.00 -2.61
N PRO A 103 -16.53 3.84 -1.35
CA PRO A 103 -15.64 3.89 -0.20
C PRO A 103 -14.79 2.62 -0.07
N VAL A 104 -13.58 2.76 0.42
CA VAL A 104 -12.68 1.64 0.67
C VAL A 104 -12.32 1.57 2.15
N LYS A 105 -12.35 0.36 2.71
CA LYS A 105 -11.92 0.10 4.08
C LYS A 105 -10.67 -0.74 4.08
N THR A 106 -9.79 -0.43 5.02
CA THR A 106 -8.55 -1.18 5.25
C THR A 106 -8.65 -1.83 6.62
N LEU A 107 -8.43 -3.15 6.67
CA LEU A 107 -8.44 -3.91 7.92
C LEU A 107 -7.08 -4.59 8.09
N GLN A 108 -6.45 -4.37 9.24
CA GLN A 108 -5.24 -5.12 9.59
C GLN A 108 -5.60 -6.57 9.85
N VAL A 109 -4.67 -7.47 9.57
CA VAL A 109 -4.84 -8.90 9.83
C VAL A 109 -3.76 -9.39 10.77
N ASP A 110 -4.06 -10.49 11.49
CA ASP A 110 -3.11 -11.17 12.36
C ASP A 110 -2.26 -12.17 11.56
N GLU A 111 -1.39 -12.90 12.24
CA GLU A 111 -0.50 -13.88 11.61
C GLU A 111 -1.25 -15.02 10.91
N ASN A 112 -2.52 -15.22 11.23
CA ASN A 112 -3.37 -16.21 10.56
C ASN A 112 -4.17 -15.61 9.39
N GLY A 113 -3.95 -14.33 9.10
CA GLY A 113 -4.66 -13.63 8.03
C GLY A 113 -6.08 -13.20 8.38
N LYS A 114 -6.43 -13.21 9.66
CA LYS A 114 -7.76 -12.81 10.11
C LYS A 114 -7.80 -11.34 10.49
N PRO A 115 -8.88 -10.63 10.16
CA PRO A 115 -9.03 -9.22 10.55
C PRO A 115 -8.90 -9.03 12.06
N VAL A 116 -8.18 -7.99 12.42
CA VAL A 116 -7.97 -7.62 13.83
C VAL A 116 -8.99 -6.58 14.21
N SER A 117 -9.73 -6.85 15.29
CA SER A 117 -10.67 -5.88 15.83
C SER A 117 -9.92 -4.67 16.38
N LYS A 118 -10.38 -3.47 16.03
CA LYS A 118 -9.86 -2.25 16.66
C LYS A 118 -10.49 -2.07 18.03
N PRO A 119 -9.71 -1.64 19.01
CA PRO A 119 -10.29 -1.28 20.30
C PRO A 119 -11.22 -0.09 20.20
#